data_c743bd682885e60fbbbd521c13ef7536
#
_entry.id   c743bd682885e60fbbbd521c13ef7536
#
_cell.length_a   1.000
_cell.length_b   1.000
_cell.length_c   1.000
_cell.angle_alpha   90.00
_cell.angle_beta   90.00
_cell.angle_gamma   90.00
#
_symmetry.space_group_name_H-M   'P 1'
#
loop_
_entity.id
_entity.type
_entity.pdbx_description
1 polymer ?
#
loop_
_entity_poly.entity_id
_entity_poly.type
_entity_poly.pdbx_seq_one_letter_code
_entity_poly.pdbx_strand_id
1 'polypeptide(L)'
;VVVWSGATPVVAAFRIPTSGLILGRELLENTTDDRISRQHARVVWRDKRFVVTDLGSRNGTYAGGHALVDREVTVTPPSVVRTGRTVSVLMDDIRRFEGATITSKHDAIVGASTAPLWQQVEQAATDDVNVLLLGEPGSGKGRMARGYSRVRNRPEAVFNPTIQAVPLERVVGPTIETLILEQVGKLGATNLATLVKLLDSRPNLRVVTTAVMQLEHLGIPPEMVPRLTTRVFHVPPMRDRPDEMAFLVHDAVRGAEPALQIHSTLIEACLLRPWPGNARELVSEVSRTAHTVAAQGKNNIRGEDLDNDAGHLMVGAPTLNAAVQPTAVGKQGRRHRNTRPSGRSD
;
A
#
# COMPACT_ATOMS: atom_id res chain seq x y z
N VAL A 1 -0.83 -11.77 -7.30
CA VAL A 1 0.45 -11.60 -6.59
C VAL A 1 0.32 -12.19 -5.22
N VAL A 2 1.19 -13.13 -4.86
CA VAL A 2 1.31 -13.63 -3.48
C VAL A 2 2.23 -12.68 -2.72
N VAL A 3 1.79 -12.24 -1.55
CA VAL A 3 2.54 -11.27 -0.73
C VAL A 3 2.96 -11.84 0.64
N TRP A 4 2.38 -12.97 1.03
CA TRP A 4 2.70 -13.67 2.27
C TRP A 4 2.51 -15.17 2.12
N SER A 5 3.42 -15.98 2.69
CA SER A 5 3.25 -17.43 2.76
C SER A 5 3.85 -18.01 4.03
N GLY A 6 3.05 -18.84 4.73
CA GLY A 6 3.45 -19.44 6.00
C GLY A 6 3.66 -18.41 7.10
N ALA A 7 4.91 -18.04 7.34
CA ALA A 7 5.31 -17.10 8.40
C ALA A 7 6.13 -15.90 7.88
N THR A 8 6.29 -15.75 6.56
CA THR A 8 7.20 -14.77 5.96
C THR A 8 6.55 -13.99 4.82
N PRO A 9 6.94 -12.71 4.63
CA PRO A 9 6.55 -11.97 3.45
C PRO A 9 7.28 -12.53 2.22
N VAL A 10 6.58 -12.51 1.08
CA VAL A 10 7.09 -12.95 -0.22
C VAL A 10 6.58 -12.01 -1.30
N VAL A 11 7.21 -12.01 -2.47
CA VAL A 11 6.63 -11.42 -3.68
C VAL A 11 6.76 -12.42 -4.81
N ALA A 12 5.61 -12.96 -5.25
CA ALA A 12 5.56 -13.87 -6.38
C ALA A 12 4.33 -13.56 -7.24
N ALA A 13 4.54 -13.25 -8.50
CA ALA A 13 3.49 -12.92 -9.44
C ALA A 13 3.20 -14.10 -10.36
N PHE A 14 1.92 -14.43 -10.52
CA PHE A 14 1.47 -15.52 -11.38
C PHE A 14 0.36 -15.02 -12.31
N ARG A 15 0.54 -15.24 -13.61
CA ARG A 15 -0.53 -14.98 -14.59
C ARG A 15 -1.60 -16.06 -14.45
N ILE A 16 -2.85 -15.65 -14.55
CA ILE A 16 -3.98 -16.56 -14.55
C ILE A 16 -4.25 -16.96 -16.00
N PRO A 17 -3.99 -18.24 -16.38
CA PRO A 17 -4.31 -18.73 -17.72
C PRO A 17 -5.83 -18.82 -17.93
N THR A 18 -6.25 -18.95 -19.17
CA THR A 18 -7.69 -19.09 -19.52
C THR A 18 -8.35 -20.31 -18.86
N SER A 19 -7.56 -21.36 -18.60
CA SER A 19 -7.99 -22.54 -17.84
C SER A 19 -8.15 -22.30 -16.34
N GLY A 20 -7.71 -21.15 -15.84
CA GLY A 20 -7.65 -20.80 -14.42
C GLY A 20 -6.33 -21.20 -13.76
N LEU A 21 -6.05 -20.60 -12.60
CA LEU A 21 -4.88 -20.85 -11.77
C LEU A 21 -5.31 -21.59 -10.50
N ILE A 22 -4.59 -22.64 -10.15
CA ILE A 22 -4.76 -23.33 -8.86
C ILE A 22 -3.89 -22.62 -7.82
N LEU A 23 -4.51 -22.03 -6.81
CA LEU A 23 -3.84 -21.60 -5.60
C LEU A 23 -3.67 -22.83 -4.70
N GLY A 24 -2.46 -23.32 -4.57
CA GLY A 24 -2.16 -24.53 -3.82
C GLY A 24 -0.69 -24.59 -3.44
N ARG A 25 -0.32 -25.65 -2.71
CA ARG A 25 1.03 -25.80 -2.17
C ARG A 25 2.13 -25.80 -3.24
N GLU A 26 1.80 -26.28 -4.44
CA GLU A 26 2.76 -26.41 -5.55
C GLU A 26 2.99 -25.08 -6.29
N LEU A 27 2.16 -24.06 -6.04
CA LEU A 27 2.28 -22.76 -6.71
C LEU A 27 3.55 -22.01 -6.28
N LEU A 28 3.95 -22.15 -5.02
CA LEU A 28 5.13 -21.50 -4.47
C LEU A 28 6.20 -22.55 -4.16
N GLU A 29 7.31 -22.47 -4.85
CA GLU A 29 8.50 -23.23 -4.49
C GLU A 29 8.95 -22.82 -3.07
N ASN A 30 9.26 -23.81 -2.23
CA ASN A 30 9.74 -23.60 -0.86
C ASN A 30 8.72 -22.91 0.10
N THR A 31 7.43 -23.01 -0.14
CA THR A 31 6.44 -22.52 0.84
C THR A 31 6.56 -23.27 2.17
N THR A 32 6.53 -22.54 3.28
CA THR A 32 6.44 -23.09 4.65
C THR A 32 5.00 -23.20 5.13
N ASP A 33 4.01 -22.94 4.27
CA ASP A 33 2.59 -23.01 4.61
C ASP A 33 2.10 -24.46 4.70
N ASP A 34 2.01 -24.98 5.92
CA ASP A 34 1.48 -26.32 6.22
C ASP A 34 -0.06 -26.39 6.17
N ARG A 35 -0.73 -25.25 6.06
CA ARG A 35 -2.18 -25.11 6.05
C ARG A 35 -2.77 -25.00 4.65
N ILE A 36 -1.96 -24.78 3.62
CA ILE A 36 -2.44 -24.78 2.24
C ILE A 36 -2.56 -26.20 1.69
N SER A 37 -3.69 -26.54 1.10
CA SER A 37 -3.90 -27.83 0.42
C SER A 37 -3.16 -27.88 -0.91
N ARG A 38 -2.88 -29.08 -1.48
CA ARG A 38 -2.23 -29.19 -2.81
C ARG A 38 -3.03 -28.46 -3.88
N GLN A 39 -4.33 -28.70 -3.91
CA GLN A 39 -5.32 -27.96 -4.71
C GLN A 39 -6.27 -27.29 -3.71
N HIS A 40 -6.02 -26.03 -3.40
CA HIS A 40 -6.78 -25.34 -2.34
C HIS A 40 -7.95 -24.56 -2.93
N ALA A 41 -7.66 -23.66 -3.86
CA ALA A 41 -8.66 -22.89 -4.55
C ALA A 41 -8.30 -22.72 -6.02
N ARG A 42 -9.28 -22.49 -6.86
CA ARG A 42 -9.11 -22.14 -8.28
C ARG A 42 -9.54 -20.70 -8.51
N VAL A 43 -8.74 -19.96 -9.26
CA VAL A 43 -9.06 -18.60 -9.68
C VAL A 43 -9.17 -18.56 -11.20
N VAL A 44 -10.27 -18.01 -11.70
CA VAL A 44 -10.52 -17.82 -13.14
C VAL A 44 -10.82 -16.33 -13.38
N TRP A 45 -10.24 -15.78 -14.45
CA TRP A 45 -10.56 -14.43 -14.91
C TRP A 45 -11.70 -14.48 -15.92
N ARG A 46 -12.82 -13.83 -15.63
CA ARG A 46 -14.00 -13.75 -16.50
C ARG A 46 -14.70 -12.41 -16.33
N ASP A 47 -15.09 -11.78 -17.44
CA ASP A 47 -15.88 -10.55 -17.46
C ASP A 47 -15.31 -9.42 -16.57
N LYS A 48 -13.98 -9.23 -16.64
CA LYS A 48 -13.22 -8.25 -15.83
C LYS A 48 -13.33 -8.49 -14.31
N ARG A 49 -13.61 -9.71 -13.89
CA ARG A 49 -13.70 -10.15 -12.49
C ARG A 49 -12.95 -11.46 -12.29
N PHE A 50 -12.64 -11.76 -11.05
CA PHE A 50 -12.11 -13.06 -10.66
C PHE A 50 -13.22 -13.91 -10.06
N VAL A 51 -13.32 -15.12 -10.51
CA VAL A 51 -14.14 -16.17 -9.89
C VAL A 51 -13.18 -17.02 -9.06
N VAL A 52 -13.39 -17.07 -7.74
CA VAL A 52 -12.58 -17.83 -6.79
C VAL A 52 -13.43 -18.98 -6.29
N THR A 53 -12.97 -20.21 -6.51
CA THR A 53 -13.67 -21.45 -6.12
C THR A 53 -12.82 -22.25 -5.14
N ASP A 54 -13.32 -22.58 -3.96
CA ASP A 54 -12.69 -23.52 -3.03
C ASP A 54 -12.83 -24.96 -3.55
N LEU A 55 -11.72 -25.69 -3.64
CA LEU A 55 -11.65 -27.05 -4.18
C LEU A 55 -11.82 -28.13 -3.10
N GLY A 56 -12.52 -27.85 -2.01
CA GLY A 56 -12.65 -28.73 -0.86
C GLY A 56 -11.44 -28.69 0.05
N SER A 57 -10.90 -27.49 0.24
CA SER A 57 -9.72 -27.30 1.07
C SER A 57 -9.97 -27.65 2.55
N ARG A 58 -8.90 -28.06 3.25
CA ARG A 58 -9.01 -28.42 4.69
C ARG A 58 -9.25 -27.20 5.59
N ASN A 59 -8.69 -26.06 5.24
CA ASN A 59 -8.68 -24.86 6.08
C ASN A 59 -9.55 -23.71 5.54
N GLY A 60 -10.28 -23.95 4.44
CA GLY A 60 -11.16 -22.99 3.80
C GLY A 60 -10.43 -21.88 3.05
N THR A 61 -11.13 -21.29 2.09
CA THR A 61 -10.70 -20.13 1.32
C THR A 61 -11.43 -18.87 1.82
N TYR A 62 -10.72 -17.78 1.90
CA TYR A 62 -11.25 -16.48 2.31
C TYR A 62 -11.04 -15.47 1.18
N ALA A 63 -12.04 -14.63 0.92
CA ALA A 63 -11.94 -13.54 -0.02
C ALA A 63 -12.50 -12.27 0.62
N GLY A 64 -11.73 -11.16 0.57
CA GLY A 64 -12.10 -9.93 1.22
C GLY A 64 -12.32 -10.04 2.74
N GLY A 65 -11.61 -10.96 3.42
CA GLY A 65 -11.74 -11.20 4.86
C GLY A 65 -12.87 -12.17 5.24
N HIS A 66 -13.70 -12.61 4.29
CA HIS A 66 -14.83 -13.51 4.54
C HIS A 66 -14.58 -14.92 4.00
N ALA A 67 -14.97 -15.94 4.80
CA ALA A 67 -14.94 -17.32 4.34
C ALA A 67 -15.92 -17.52 3.18
N LEU A 68 -15.54 -18.35 2.20
CA LEU A 68 -16.43 -18.73 1.12
C LEU A 68 -17.52 -19.71 1.63
N VAL A 69 -18.76 -19.25 1.65
CA VAL A 69 -19.91 -20.05 2.16
C VAL A 69 -20.34 -21.10 1.13
N ASP A 70 -20.47 -20.69 -0.15
CA ASP A 70 -20.95 -21.56 -1.24
C ASP A 70 -19.79 -22.10 -2.10
N ARG A 71 -18.58 -22.17 -1.55
CA ARG A 71 -17.34 -22.58 -2.23
C ARG A 71 -16.94 -21.73 -3.44
N GLU A 72 -17.71 -20.74 -3.84
CA GLU A 72 -17.40 -19.86 -4.94
C GLU A 72 -17.81 -18.42 -4.64
N VAL A 73 -16.98 -17.47 -5.08
CA VAL A 73 -17.27 -16.03 -5.01
C VAL A 73 -16.70 -15.32 -6.24
N THR A 74 -17.41 -14.32 -6.71
CA THR A 74 -16.92 -13.39 -7.75
C THR A 74 -16.46 -12.10 -7.09
N VAL A 75 -15.21 -11.71 -7.37
CA VAL A 75 -14.59 -10.50 -6.81
C VAL A 75 -14.03 -9.61 -7.93
N THR A 76 -14.00 -8.30 -7.68
CA THR A 76 -13.37 -7.34 -8.60
C THR A 76 -11.94 -7.02 -8.16
N PRO A 77 -11.00 -6.79 -9.12
CA PRO A 77 -9.65 -6.36 -8.76
C PRO A 77 -9.65 -4.91 -8.20
N PRO A 78 -8.74 -4.61 -7.26
CA PRO A 78 -7.90 -5.55 -6.54
C PRO A 78 -8.67 -6.27 -5.42
N SER A 79 -8.40 -7.56 -5.20
CA SER A 79 -9.05 -8.34 -4.13
C SER A 79 -8.05 -9.20 -3.37
N VAL A 80 -8.19 -9.23 -2.05
CA VAL A 80 -7.37 -10.06 -1.17
C VAL A 80 -8.01 -11.44 -1.03
N VAL A 81 -7.20 -12.48 -1.24
CA VAL A 81 -7.60 -13.89 -1.07
C VAL A 81 -6.60 -14.58 -0.14
N ARG A 82 -7.11 -15.29 0.86
CA ARG A 82 -6.28 -16.11 1.75
C ARG A 82 -6.65 -17.58 1.61
N THR A 83 -5.62 -18.40 1.40
CA THR A 83 -5.68 -19.86 1.32
C THR A 83 -4.69 -20.46 2.33
N GLY A 84 -5.20 -21.09 3.40
CA GLY A 84 -4.34 -21.50 4.51
C GLY A 84 -3.68 -20.30 5.20
N ARG A 85 -2.34 -20.26 5.21
CA ARG A 85 -1.53 -19.13 5.68
C ARG A 85 -0.90 -18.32 4.55
N THR A 86 -1.35 -18.51 3.32
CA THR A 86 -0.89 -17.77 2.14
C THR A 86 -1.90 -16.69 1.80
N VAL A 87 -1.42 -15.45 1.64
CA VAL A 87 -2.23 -14.28 1.27
C VAL A 87 -1.81 -13.79 -0.11
N SER A 88 -2.79 -13.66 -0.97
CA SER A 88 -2.63 -13.23 -2.36
C SER A 88 -3.49 -11.99 -2.64
N VAL A 89 -3.02 -11.13 -3.52
CA VAL A 89 -3.80 -10.02 -4.07
C VAL A 89 -4.06 -10.30 -5.54
N LEU A 90 -5.34 -10.44 -5.90
CA LEU A 90 -5.79 -10.61 -7.27
C LEU A 90 -5.86 -9.24 -7.94
N MET A 91 -5.12 -9.03 -9.02
CA MET A 91 -4.98 -7.76 -9.72
C MET A 91 -5.18 -7.98 -11.22
N ASP A 92 -5.68 -6.98 -11.91
CA ASP A 92 -5.85 -6.98 -13.37
C ASP A 92 -4.53 -6.74 -14.12
N ASP A 93 -3.57 -6.05 -13.49
CA ASP A 93 -2.22 -5.85 -14.02
C ASP A 93 -1.15 -6.25 -13.01
N ILE A 94 -0.38 -7.27 -13.35
CA ILE A 94 0.71 -7.79 -12.51
C ILE A 94 2.11 -7.57 -13.11
N ARG A 95 2.22 -6.92 -14.26
CA ARG A 95 3.50 -6.78 -14.99
C ARG A 95 4.62 -6.21 -14.13
N ARG A 96 4.32 -5.23 -13.27
CA ARG A 96 5.32 -4.64 -12.36
C ARG A 96 5.85 -5.61 -11.32
N PHE A 97 5.10 -6.68 -10.99
CA PHE A 97 5.48 -7.66 -9.96
C PHE A 97 6.20 -8.89 -10.54
N GLU A 98 6.25 -9.04 -11.87
CA GLU A 98 6.93 -10.17 -12.52
C GLU A 98 8.45 -10.06 -12.34
N GLY A 99 9.05 -11.05 -11.68
CA GLY A 99 10.48 -11.02 -11.36
C GLY A 99 10.90 -9.97 -10.32
N ALA A 100 9.93 -9.30 -9.69
CA ALA A 100 10.22 -8.28 -8.71
C ALA A 100 10.77 -8.88 -7.41
N THR A 101 11.68 -8.14 -6.80
CA THR A 101 12.24 -8.43 -5.48
C THR A 101 12.06 -7.23 -4.57
N ILE A 102 11.95 -7.49 -3.28
CA ILE A 102 12.01 -6.41 -2.29
C ILE A 102 13.47 -6.14 -1.91
N THR A 103 13.80 -4.88 -1.88
CA THR A 103 15.13 -4.42 -1.45
C THR A 103 15.00 -3.41 -0.31
N SER A 104 16.03 -3.32 0.53
CA SER A 104 16.15 -2.21 1.48
C SER A 104 17.06 -1.15 0.89
N LYS A 105 16.58 0.09 0.77
CA LYS A 105 17.31 1.20 0.19
C LYS A 105 17.05 2.49 0.98
N HIS A 106 18.11 3.15 1.42
CA HIS A 106 18.01 4.39 2.19
C HIS A 106 17.03 4.29 3.39
N ASP A 107 17.09 3.18 4.13
CA ASP A 107 16.19 2.84 5.24
C ASP A 107 14.69 2.72 4.82
N ALA A 108 14.43 2.48 3.55
CA ALA A 108 13.10 2.22 3.02
C ALA A 108 13.01 0.81 2.43
N ILE A 109 11.85 0.17 2.60
CA ILE A 109 11.48 -1.00 1.83
C ILE A 109 11.07 -0.52 0.45
N VAL A 110 11.69 -1.08 -0.57
CA VAL A 110 11.45 -0.75 -1.97
C VAL A 110 11.02 -2.01 -2.71
N GLY A 111 9.78 -2.03 -3.12
CA GLY A 111 9.16 -3.11 -3.89
C GLY A 111 8.85 -2.69 -5.32
N ALA A 112 8.17 -3.58 -6.04
CA ALA A 112 7.75 -3.38 -7.42
C ALA A 112 6.96 -2.07 -7.62
N SER A 113 6.16 -1.71 -6.61
CA SER A 113 5.29 -0.54 -6.65
C SER A 113 6.07 0.79 -6.62
N THR A 114 7.25 0.82 -6.00
CA THR A 114 8.03 2.05 -5.83
C THR A 114 9.41 2.03 -6.46
N ALA A 115 9.95 0.89 -6.86
CA ALA A 115 11.29 0.79 -7.44
C ALA A 115 11.51 1.71 -8.67
N PRO A 116 10.59 1.81 -9.64
CA PRO A 116 10.76 2.73 -10.76
C PRO A 116 10.82 4.20 -10.31
N LEU A 117 10.03 4.56 -9.30
CA LEU A 117 10.01 5.91 -8.75
C LEU A 117 11.32 6.24 -8.05
N TRP A 118 11.87 5.30 -7.26
CA TRP A 118 13.18 5.46 -6.64
C TRP A 118 14.28 5.70 -7.67
N GLN A 119 14.30 4.92 -8.77
CA GLN A 119 15.25 5.11 -9.86
C GLN A 119 15.14 6.50 -10.49
N GLN A 120 13.92 6.98 -10.72
CA GLN A 120 13.68 8.32 -11.28
C GLN A 120 14.12 9.43 -10.32
N VAL A 121 13.89 9.29 -9.02
CA VAL A 121 14.34 10.27 -8.00
C VAL A 121 15.87 10.30 -7.92
N GLU A 122 16.53 9.16 -7.97
CA GLU A 122 17.99 9.07 -7.98
C GLU A 122 18.61 9.62 -9.26
N GLN A 123 17.98 9.36 -10.40
CA GLN A 123 18.39 9.97 -11.66
C GLN A 123 18.26 11.49 -11.61
N ALA A 124 17.17 12.00 -11.03
CA ALA A 124 17.02 13.46 -10.84
C ALA A 124 18.10 14.06 -9.93
N ALA A 125 18.56 13.30 -8.94
CA ALA A 125 19.67 13.71 -8.08
C ALA A 125 21.01 13.74 -8.84
N THR A 126 21.24 12.76 -9.72
CA THR A 126 22.43 12.69 -10.59
C THR A 126 22.42 13.80 -11.64
N ASP A 127 21.23 14.09 -12.21
CA ASP A 127 21.02 15.18 -13.17
C ASP A 127 21.08 16.58 -12.53
N ASP A 128 21.21 16.63 -11.21
CA ASP A 128 21.30 17.85 -10.42
C ASP A 128 20.14 18.81 -10.64
N VAL A 129 18.88 18.30 -10.60
CA VAL A 129 17.65 19.07 -10.84
C VAL A 129 16.73 19.11 -9.64
N ASN A 130 15.93 20.18 -9.51
CA ASN A 130 14.94 20.33 -8.46
C ASN A 130 13.78 19.33 -8.61
N VAL A 131 13.28 18.81 -7.51
CA VAL A 131 12.25 17.76 -7.47
C VAL A 131 11.09 18.14 -6.56
N LEU A 132 9.86 17.87 -7.01
CA LEU A 132 8.67 17.89 -6.18
C LEU A 132 8.13 16.45 -6.01
N LEU A 133 7.98 16.03 -4.75
CA LEU A 133 7.37 14.78 -4.36
C LEU A 133 5.94 15.03 -3.87
N LEU A 134 4.95 14.57 -4.61
CA LEU A 134 3.53 14.64 -4.27
C LEU A 134 3.03 13.31 -3.70
N GLY A 135 2.07 13.36 -2.80
CA GLY A 135 1.43 12.16 -2.27
C GLY A 135 0.83 12.37 -0.88
N GLU A 136 0.10 11.40 -0.41
CA GLU A 136 -0.60 11.46 0.87
C GLU A 136 0.35 11.57 2.08
N PRO A 137 -0.12 12.06 3.24
CA PRO A 137 0.65 12.03 4.48
C PRO A 137 1.15 10.61 4.79
N GLY A 138 2.40 10.48 5.26
CA GLY A 138 2.96 9.17 5.64
C GLY A 138 3.33 8.22 4.49
N SER A 139 3.15 8.60 3.20
CA SER A 139 3.43 7.74 2.04
C SER A 139 4.92 7.47 1.78
N GLY A 140 5.84 8.20 2.46
CA GLY A 140 7.28 7.98 2.30
C GLY A 140 8.04 9.08 1.56
N LYS A 141 7.39 10.20 1.19
CA LYS A 141 8.02 11.36 0.49
C LYS A 141 9.30 11.84 1.17
N GLY A 142 9.28 11.99 2.49
CA GLY A 142 10.47 12.44 3.24
C GLY A 142 11.64 11.46 3.15
N ARG A 143 11.39 10.14 3.08
CA ARG A 143 12.44 9.14 2.84
C ARG A 143 13.02 9.25 1.45
N MET A 144 12.18 9.45 0.43
CA MET A 144 12.63 9.67 -0.95
C MET A 144 13.42 10.98 -1.08
N ALA A 145 13.00 12.05 -0.41
CA ALA A 145 13.76 13.30 -0.37
C ALA A 145 15.17 13.13 0.24
N ARG A 146 15.28 12.37 1.32
CA ARG A 146 16.59 12.01 1.91
C ARG A 146 17.40 11.10 0.98
N GLY A 147 16.75 10.16 0.27
CA GLY A 147 17.39 9.33 -0.76
C GLY A 147 18.01 10.17 -1.86
N TYR A 148 17.28 11.17 -2.37
CA TYR A 148 17.81 12.15 -3.32
C TYR A 148 19.05 12.86 -2.78
N SER A 149 18.99 13.37 -1.55
CA SER A 149 20.10 14.07 -0.92
C SER A 149 21.34 13.18 -0.74
N ARG A 150 21.15 11.92 -0.32
CA ARG A 150 22.24 10.93 -0.19
C ARG A 150 22.93 10.65 -1.53
N VAL A 151 22.18 10.57 -2.63
CA VAL A 151 22.76 10.38 -3.98
C VAL A 151 23.58 11.60 -4.39
N ARG A 152 23.08 12.81 -4.17
CA ARG A 152 23.85 14.02 -4.42
C ARG A 152 25.12 14.11 -3.59
N ASN A 153 25.09 13.56 -2.38
CA ASN A 153 26.21 13.59 -1.43
C ASN A 153 26.78 15.00 -1.23
N ARG A 154 25.90 15.99 -1.02
CA ARG A 154 26.22 17.39 -0.77
C ARG A 154 25.68 17.80 0.59
N PRO A 155 26.24 18.87 1.23
CA PRO A 155 25.71 19.39 2.47
C PRO A 155 24.23 19.69 2.38
N GLU A 156 23.45 19.12 3.33
CA GLU A 156 22.00 19.24 3.32
C GLU A 156 21.44 19.99 4.52
N ALA A 157 20.28 20.60 4.31
CA ALA A 157 19.42 21.09 5.36
C ALA A 157 17.99 20.60 5.14
N VAL A 158 17.27 20.35 6.23
CA VAL A 158 15.84 19.96 6.21
C VAL A 158 15.05 21.10 6.84
N PHE A 159 14.04 21.59 6.14
CA PHE A 159 13.12 22.59 6.64
C PHE A 159 11.67 22.11 6.53
N ASN A 160 10.97 22.13 7.67
CA ASN A 160 9.54 21.84 7.73
C ASN A 160 8.81 23.01 8.40
N PRO A 161 8.03 23.82 7.65
CA PRO A 161 7.38 25.02 8.17
C PRO A 161 6.32 24.76 9.24
N THR A 162 5.86 23.51 9.39
CA THR A 162 4.86 23.15 10.41
C THR A 162 5.46 22.77 11.76
N ILE A 163 6.77 22.54 11.80
CA ILE A 163 7.49 22.09 13.02
C ILE A 163 8.49 23.14 13.47
N GLN A 164 9.15 23.79 12.52
CA GLN A 164 10.23 24.74 12.80
C GLN A 164 9.73 26.18 12.90
N ALA A 165 9.84 26.78 14.06
CA ALA A 165 9.52 28.18 14.29
C ALA A 165 10.61 29.17 13.81
N VAL A 166 11.80 28.64 13.44
CA VAL A 166 12.92 29.49 12.98
C VAL A 166 12.75 29.87 11.49
N PRO A 167 13.18 31.05 11.06
CA PRO A 167 13.17 31.46 9.66
C PRO A 167 14.04 30.53 8.79
N LEU A 168 13.60 30.27 7.54
CA LEU A 168 14.32 29.45 6.57
C LEU A 168 15.78 29.88 6.39
N GLU A 169 16.06 31.20 6.41
CA GLU A 169 17.39 31.79 6.26
C GLU A 169 18.39 31.31 7.32
N ARG A 170 17.93 31.02 8.53
CA ARG A 170 18.78 30.48 9.61
C ARG A 170 19.08 28.98 9.43
N VAL A 171 18.21 28.26 8.75
CA VAL A 171 18.37 26.83 8.50
C VAL A 171 19.29 26.59 7.31
N VAL A 172 19.17 27.41 6.26
CA VAL A 172 19.95 27.28 5.03
C VAL A 172 21.22 28.12 5.11
N GLY A 173 22.20 27.64 5.87
CA GLY A 173 23.52 28.24 5.96
C GLY A 173 24.25 28.32 4.61
N PRO A 174 25.37 29.10 4.52
CA PRO A 174 26.06 29.35 3.25
C PRO A 174 26.63 28.11 2.56
N THR A 175 26.96 27.08 3.31
CA THR A 175 27.54 25.82 2.80
C THR A 175 26.51 24.80 2.33
N ILE A 176 25.22 25.03 2.57
CA ILE A 176 24.16 24.10 2.20
C ILE A 176 23.96 24.12 0.70
N GLU A 177 24.00 22.94 0.05
CA GLU A 177 23.79 22.75 -1.37
C GLU A 177 22.54 21.91 -1.69
N THR A 178 21.95 21.24 -0.68
CA THR A 178 20.68 20.53 -0.82
C THR A 178 19.69 20.97 0.26
N LEU A 179 18.56 21.50 -0.14
CA LEU A 179 17.45 21.83 0.76
C LEU A 179 16.31 20.82 0.59
N ILE A 180 16.03 20.08 1.64
CA ILE A 180 14.81 19.27 1.73
C ILE A 180 13.73 20.15 2.36
N LEU A 181 12.74 20.58 1.57
CA LEU A 181 11.64 21.43 1.99
C LEU A 181 10.37 20.58 2.14
N GLU A 182 10.05 20.21 3.36
CA GLU A 182 8.83 19.45 3.63
C GLU A 182 7.60 20.35 3.66
N GLN A 183 6.46 19.87 3.15
CA GLN A 183 5.16 20.53 3.16
C GLN A 183 5.20 21.95 2.56
N VAL A 184 5.76 22.09 1.36
CA VAL A 184 5.96 23.40 0.70
C VAL A 184 4.70 24.27 0.63
N GLY A 185 3.50 23.68 0.52
CA GLY A 185 2.22 24.41 0.54
C GLY A 185 1.88 25.07 1.88
N LYS A 186 2.68 24.83 2.93
CA LYS A 186 2.57 25.51 4.24
C LYS A 186 3.63 26.59 4.45
N LEU A 187 4.42 26.88 3.41
CA LEU A 187 5.46 27.90 3.47
C LEU A 187 4.83 29.29 3.45
N GLY A 188 4.93 30.02 4.57
CA GLY A 188 4.41 31.40 4.63
C GLY A 188 5.16 32.37 3.69
N ALA A 189 4.56 33.51 3.39
CA ALA A 189 5.06 34.49 2.43
C ALA A 189 6.53 34.92 2.68
N THR A 190 6.93 35.14 3.93
CA THR A 190 8.29 35.48 4.32
C THR A 190 9.31 34.42 3.92
N ASN A 191 9.03 33.17 4.26
CA ASN A 191 9.91 32.04 3.91
C ASN A 191 9.93 31.79 2.40
N LEU A 192 8.82 32.03 1.72
CA LEU A 192 8.73 31.91 0.26
C LEU A 192 9.63 33.00 -0.40
N ALA A 193 9.55 34.24 0.04
CA ALA A 193 10.43 35.32 -0.46
C ALA A 193 11.92 35.02 -0.18
N THR A 194 12.23 34.45 0.98
CA THR A 194 13.60 34.01 1.31
C THR A 194 14.05 32.87 0.37
N LEU A 195 13.19 31.90 0.10
CA LEU A 195 13.50 30.81 -0.81
C LEU A 195 13.81 31.29 -2.22
N VAL A 196 13.04 32.29 -2.74
CA VAL A 196 13.31 32.92 -4.02
C VAL A 196 14.72 33.53 -4.04
N LYS A 197 15.06 34.37 -3.03
CA LYS A 197 16.39 35.00 -2.93
C LYS A 197 17.52 33.95 -2.86
N LEU A 198 17.31 32.87 -2.13
CA LEU A 198 18.29 31.78 -2.04
C LEU A 198 18.51 31.10 -3.39
N LEU A 199 17.45 30.80 -4.14
CA LEU A 199 17.53 30.18 -5.46
C LEU A 199 18.17 31.14 -6.49
N ASP A 200 17.90 32.41 -6.41
CA ASP A 200 18.49 33.41 -7.33
C ASP A 200 19.98 33.65 -7.04
N SER A 201 20.39 33.63 -5.75
CA SER A 201 21.76 33.91 -5.34
C SER A 201 22.68 32.68 -5.31
N ARG A 202 22.11 31.44 -5.33
CA ARG A 202 22.86 30.19 -5.18
C ARG A 202 22.55 29.21 -6.31
N PRO A 203 23.23 29.30 -7.45
CA PRO A 203 22.96 28.43 -8.62
C PRO A 203 23.24 26.95 -8.34
N ASN A 204 24.02 26.62 -7.32
CA ASN A 204 24.33 25.23 -6.93
C ASN A 204 23.34 24.66 -5.89
N LEU A 205 22.45 25.48 -5.32
CA LEU A 205 21.44 25.00 -4.39
C LEU A 205 20.36 24.23 -5.14
N ARG A 206 20.11 22.99 -4.72
CA ARG A 206 18.98 22.18 -5.21
C ARG A 206 17.95 22.00 -4.12
N VAL A 207 16.71 21.98 -4.56
CA VAL A 207 15.58 21.84 -3.63
C VAL A 207 14.79 20.58 -3.95
N VAL A 208 14.57 19.79 -2.92
CA VAL A 208 13.61 18.68 -2.96
C VAL A 208 12.42 19.06 -2.12
N THR A 209 11.31 19.32 -2.76
CA THR A 209 10.08 19.74 -2.09
C THR A 209 9.12 18.57 -1.89
N THR A 210 8.37 18.57 -0.80
CA THR A 210 7.28 17.60 -0.60
C THR A 210 5.96 18.33 -0.41
N ALA A 211 4.88 17.77 -0.97
CA ALA A 211 3.53 18.30 -0.80
C ALA A 211 2.48 17.16 -0.73
N VAL A 212 1.33 17.49 -0.15
CA VAL A 212 0.19 16.57 -0.01
C VAL A 212 -0.81 16.74 -1.14
N MET A 213 -0.94 17.95 -1.66
CA MET A 213 -1.92 18.33 -2.68
C MET A 213 -1.28 18.47 -4.05
N GLN A 214 -2.11 18.50 -5.08
CA GLN A 214 -1.71 18.81 -6.45
C GLN A 214 -1.11 20.22 -6.53
N LEU A 215 -0.30 20.42 -7.55
CA LEU A 215 0.55 21.61 -7.73
C LEU A 215 -0.27 22.89 -7.76
N GLU A 216 -1.44 22.85 -8.38
CA GLU A 216 -2.36 23.98 -8.54
C GLU A 216 -2.97 24.47 -7.21
N HIS A 217 -2.96 23.60 -6.19
CA HIS A 217 -3.55 23.89 -4.87
C HIS A 217 -2.51 24.20 -3.79
N LEU A 218 -1.22 24.30 -4.17
CA LEU A 218 -0.15 24.52 -3.18
C LEU A 218 -0.10 25.95 -2.63
N GLY A 219 -0.83 26.90 -3.23
CA GLY A 219 -0.75 28.32 -2.85
C GLY A 219 0.62 28.96 -3.15
N ILE A 220 1.41 28.35 -4.02
CA ILE A 220 2.70 28.86 -4.50
C ILE A 220 2.42 29.70 -5.74
N PRO A 221 3.00 30.92 -5.86
CA PRO A 221 2.88 31.71 -7.08
C PRO A 221 3.30 30.92 -8.31
N PRO A 222 2.53 30.97 -9.42
CA PRO A 222 2.81 30.15 -10.62
C PRO A 222 4.22 30.33 -11.17
N GLU A 223 4.78 31.54 -11.08
CA GLU A 223 6.14 31.88 -11.50
C GLU A 223 7.23 31.16 -10.67
N MET A 224 6.90 30.71 -9.48
CA MET A 224 7.81 29.98 -8.59
C MET A 224 7.85 28.49 -8.87
N VAL A 225 6.78 27.95 -9.44
CA VAL A 225 6.65 26.50 -9.69
C VAL A 225 7.81 25.96 -10.52
N PRO A 226 8.20 26.54 -11.68
CA PRO A 226 9.33 26.06 -12.47
C PRO A 226 10.67 26.11 -11.75
N ARG A 227 10.84 27.04 -10.81
CA ARG A 227 12.08 27.16 -10.01
C ARG A 227 12.21 26.09 -8.95
N LEU A 228 11.08 25.63 -8.39
CA LEU A 228 11.03 24.61 -7.34
C LEU A 228 10.94 23.19 -7.90
N THR A 229 10.45 23.03 -9.13
CA THR A 229 10.08 21.74 -9.66
C THR A 229 10.50 21.58 -11.11
N THR A 230 11.66 20.99 -11.32
CA THR A 230 12.05 20.54 -12.68
C THR A 230 11.40 19.20 -13.01
N ARG A 231 11.26 18.35 -11.99
CA ARG A 231 10.56 17.06 -12.09
C ARG A 231 9.55 16.88 -10.97
N VAL A 232 8.39 16.35 -11.30
CA VAL A 232 7.32 16.06 -10.36
C VAL A 232 7.10 14.56 -10.30
N PHE A 233 7.10 14.00 -9.09
CA PHE A 233 6.89 12.58 -8.86
C PHE A 233 5.74 12.35 -7.89
N HIS A 234 4.90 11.37 -8.18
CA HIS A 234 3.78 10.98 -7.34
C HIS A 234 4.15 9.72 -6.55
N VAL A 235 4.17 9.84 -5.23
CA VAL A 235 4.44 8.72 -4.33
C VAL A 235 3.11 8.00 -4.06
N PRO A 236 2.98 6.72 -4.49
CA PRO A 236 1.73 5.99 -4.34
C PRO A 236 1.38 5.78 -2.87
N PRO A 237 0.09 5.78 -2.52
CA PRO A 237 -0.35 5.46 -1.16
C PRO A 237 -0.12 3.98 -0.84
N MET A 238 -0.12 3.64 0.46
CA MET A 238 0.20 2.30 0.95
C MET A 238 -0.76 1.23 0.42
N ARG A 239 -2.03 1.55 0.23
CA ARG A 239 -3.05 0.64 -0.34
C ARG A 239 -2.74 0.16 -1.76
N ASP A 240 -1.91 0.90 -2.51
CA ASP A 240 -1.46 0.54 -3.87
C ASP A 240 -0.10 -0.20 -3.88
N ARG A 241 0.42 -0.54 -2.70
CA ARG A 241 1.74 -1.14 -2.48
C ARG A 241 1.65 -2.45 -1.65
N PRO A 242 0.84 -3.43 -2.07
CA PRO A 242 0.59 -4.63 -1.29
C PRO A 242 1.86 -5.48 -1.06
N ASP A 243 2.78 -5.47 -2.01
CA ASP A 243 4.08 -6.12 -1.90
C ASP A 243 4.94 -5.54 -0.77
N GLU A 244 5.00 -4.23 -0.63
CA GLU A 244 5.75 -3.56 0.43
C GLU A 244 5.03 -3.63 1.77
N MET A 245 3.69 -3.63 1.78
CA MET A 245 2.89 -3.64 3.01
C MET A 245 3.19 -4.86 3.87
N ALA A 246 3.26 -6.06 3.26
CA ALA A 246 3.56 -7.29 3.99
C ALA A 246 4.93 -7.26 4.67
N PHE A 247 5.94 -6.69 4.01
CA PHE A 247 7.29 -6.51 4.57
C PHE A 247 7.32 -5.45 5.68
N LEU A 248 6.60 -4.33 5.50
CA LEU A 248 6.50 -3.31 6.53
C LEU A 248 5.82 -3.83 7.80
N VAL A 249 4.76 -4.64 7.66
CA VAL A 249 4.09 -5.29 8.79
C VAL A 249 5.04 -6.27 9.48
N HIS A 250 5.75 -7.09 8.71
CA HIS A 250 6.74 -8.02 9.25
C HIS A 250 7.81 -7.28 10.05
N ASP A 251 8.41 -6.25 9.48
CA ASP A 251 9.48 -5.49 10.11
C ASP A 251 8.97 -4.72 11.34
N ALA A 252 7.75 -4.19 11.29
CA ALA A 252 7.14 -3.50 12.43
C ALA A 252 6.94 -4.45 13.63
N VAL A 253 6.44 -5.67 13.39
CA VAL A 253 6.30 -6.67 14.45
C VAL A 253 7.66 -7.14 14.96
N ARG A 254 8.60 -7.45 14.05
CA ARG A 254 9.95 -7.91 14.45
C ARG A 254 10.74 -6.84 15.19
N GLY A 255 10.57 -5.56 14.83
CA GLY A 255 11.20 -4.45 15.53
C GLY A 255 10.61 -4.18 16.91
N ALA A 256 9.31 -4.41 17.09
CA ALA A 256 8.61 -4.22 18.35
C ALA A 256 8.79 -5.44 19.27
N GLU A 257 8.49 -6.64 18.77
CA GLU A 257 8.47 -7.90 19.53
C GLU A 257 9.06 -9.05 18.69
N PRO A 258 10.38 -9.26 18.72
CA PRO A 258 11.07 -10.22 17.84
C PRO A 258 10.59 -11.67 17.96
N ALA A 259 10.13 -12.08 19.15
CA ALA A 259 9.67 -13.44 19.41
C ALA A 259 8.22 -13.70 18.96
N LEU A 260 7.43 -12.64 18.69
CA LEU A 260 6.02 -12.76 18.40
C LEU A 260 5.80 -13.32 16.98
N GLN A 261 5.02 -14.40 16.85
CA GLN A 261 4.70 -14.97 15.55
C GLN A 261 3.61 -14.16 14.85
N ILE A 262 3.75 -14.00 13.52
CA ILE A 262 2.79 -13.28 12.71
C ILE A 262 1.83 -14.27 12.06
N HIS A 263 0.54 -14.14 12.36
CA HIS A 263 -0.49 -14.93 11.69
C HIS A 263 -0.92 -14.25 10.38
N SER A 264 -1.20 -15.03 9.33
CA SER A 264 -1.58 -14.50 8.01
C SER A 264 -2.83 -13.62 8.02
N THR A 265 -3.71 -13.78 9.03
CA THR A 265 -4.87 -12.89 9.19
C THR A 265 -4.49 -11.44 9.53
N LEU A 266 -3.31 -11.19 10.14
CA LEU A 266 -2.82 -9.83 10.32
C LEU A 266 -2.50 -9.18 8.98
N ILE A 267 -1.80 -9.91 8.10
CA ILE A 267 -1.47 -9.42 6.76
C ILE A 267 -2.75 -9.17 5.95
N GLU A 268 -3.69 -10.14 5.97
CA GLU A 268 -5.00 -9.99 5.35
C GLU A 268 -5.71 -8.73 5.86
N ALA A 269 -5.81 -8.54 7.18
CA ALA A 269 -6.47 -7.38 7.77
C ALA A 269 -5.79 -6.05 7.40
N CYS A 270 -4.45 -6.02 7.32
CA CYS A 270 -3.72 -4.83 6.88
C CYS A 270 -3.99 -4.51 5.41
N LEU A 271 -4.01 -5.52 4.52
CA LEU A 271 -4.28 -5.34 3.09
C LEU A 271 -5.73 -4.90 2.81
N LEU A 272 -6.65 -5.22 3.69
CA LEU A 272 -8.05 -4.86 3.57
C LEU A 272 -8.38 -3.44 4.05
N ARG A 273 -7.42 -2.75 4.67
CA ARG A 273 -7.59 -1.40 5.21
C ARG A 273 -6.89 -0.35 4.35
N PRO A 274 -7.46 0.84 4.19
CA PRO A 274 -6.92 1.88 3.30
C PRO A 274 -5.72 2.64 3.83
N TRP A 275 -5.50 2.68 5.14
CA TRP A 275 -4.39 3.36 5.81
C TRP A 275 -4.23 4.83 5.37
N PRO A 276 -5.12 5.74 5.76
CA PRO A 276 -5.07 7.14 5.36
C PRO A 276 -3.76 7.85 5.79
N GLY A 277 -3.16 7.43 6.91
CA GLY A 277 -1.82 7.85 7.33
C GLY A 277 -0.68 7.04 6.70
N ASN A 278 -1.00 6.13 5.79
CA ASN A 278 -0.06 5.33 5.00
C ASN A 278 0.94 4.51 5.85
N ALA A 279 2.19 4.39 5.41
CA ALA A 279 3.21 3.60 6.09
C ALA A 279 3.47 4.07 7.55
N ARG A 280 3.31 5.36 7.83
CA ARG A 280 3.50 5.90 9.19
C ARG A 280 2.44 5.34 10.14
N GLU A 281 1.18 5.41 9.75
CA GLU A 281 0.06 4.87 10.52
C GLU A 281 0.18 3.35 10.65
N LEU A 282 0.34 2.64 9.53
CA LEU A 282 0.48 1.18 9.49
C LEU A 282 1.55 0.68 10.48
N VAL A 283 2.78 1.21 10.39
CA VAL A 283 3.89 0.79 11.23
C VAL A 283 3.62 1.11 12.71
N SER A 284 3.09 2.30 13.01
CA SER A 284 2.77 2.70 14.38
C SER A 284 1.71 1.79 15.00
N GLU A 285 0.62 1.52 14.28
CA GLU A 285 -0.48 0.70 14.78
C GLU A 285 -0.09 -0.77 14.94
N VAL A 286 0.65 -1.32 13.97
CA VAL A 286 1.13 -2.71 14.05
C VAL A 286 2.13 -2.88 15.19
N SER A 287 3.06 -1.94 15.39
CA SER A 287 4.02 -2.00 16.51
C SER A 287 3.31 -1.88 17.87
N ARG A 288 2.36 -0.96 18.00
CA ARG A 288 1.53 -0.80 19.22
C ARG A 288 0.76 -2.07 19.54
N THR A 289 0.14 -2.67 18.53
CA THR A 289 -0.61 -3.93 18.68
C THR A 289 0.32 -5.07 19.09
N ALA A 290 1.52 -5.16 18.50
CA ALA A 290 2.50 -6.17 18.86
C ALA A 290 2.88 -6.10 20.35
N HIS A 291 3.20 -4.90 20.86
CA HIS A 291 3.48 -4.71 22.29
C HIS A 291 2.29 -5.10 23.17
N THR A 292 1.07 -4.73 22.78
CA THR A 292 -0.15 -5.07 23.52
C THR A 292 -0.37 -6.58 23.61
N VAL A 293 -0.21 -7.28 22.47
CA VAL A 293 -0.35 -8.74 22.36
C VAL A 293 0.69 -9.47 23.21
N ALA A 294 1.95 -9.03 23.14
CA ALA A 294 3.03 -9.58 23.94
C ALA A 294 2.79 -9.36 25.46
N ALA A 295 2.34 -8.17 25.86
CA ALA A 295 1.98 -7.88 27.26
C ALA A 295 0.82 -8.75 27.78
N GLN A 296 -0.04 -9.25 26.90
CA GLN A 296 -1.10 -10.23 27.22
C GLN A 296 -0.58 -11.68 27.31
N GLY A 297 0.71 -11.92 27.11
CA GLY A 297 1.32 -13.25 27.13
C GLY A 297 0.97 -14.12 25.91
N LYS A 298 0.44 -13.53 24.84
CA LYS A 298 0.17 -14.25 23.60
C LYS A 298 1.46 -14.45 22.79
N ASN A 299 1.56 -15.57 22.10
CA ASN A 299 2.73 -15.92 21.28
C ASN A 299 2.58 -15.54 19.80
N ASN A 300 1.38 -15.11 19.37
CA ASN A 300 1.13 -14.72 17.99
C ASN A 300 0.20 -13.50 17.91
N ILE A 301 0.42 -12.67 16.89
CA ILE A 301 -0.40 -11.52 16.55
C ILE A 301 -1.29 -11.83 15.34
N ARG A 302 -2.57 -11.44 15.40
CA ARG A 302 -3.60 -11.73 14.41
C ARG A 302 -4.31 -10.48 13.94
N GLY A 303 -5.12 -10.58 12.89
CA GLY A 303 -5.94 -9.49 12.38
C GLY A 303 -6.97 -8.97 13.38
N GLU A 304 -7.49 -9.84 14.24
CA GLU A 304 -8.44 -9.50 15.29
C GLU A 304 -7.83 -8.73 16.48
N ASP A 305 -6.49 -8.73 16.61
CA ASP A 305 -5.80 -7.97 17.64
C ASP A 305 -5.61 -6.49 17.23
N LEU A 306 -5.72 -6.16 15.92
CA LEU A 306 -5.71 -4.77 15.47
C LEU A 306 -6.96 -4.04 15.95
N ASP A 307 -6.76 -2.81 16.41
CA ASP A 307 -7.87 -1.93 16.74
C ASP A 307 -8.85 -1.82 15.56
N ASN A 308 -10.15 -1.84 15.84
CA ASN A 308 -11.17 -1.76 14.81
C ASN A 308 -11.11 -0.44 14.03
N ASP A 309 -10.65 0.63 14.65
CA ASP A 309 -10.55 1.96 14.05
C ASP A 309 -9.20 2.17 13.32
N ALA A 310 -8.21 1.30 13.54
CA ALA A 310 -6.90 1.42 12.88
C ALA A 310 -7.01 1.27 11.37
N GLY A 311 -6.43 2.19 10.64
CA GLY A 311 -6.43 2.20 9.18
C GLY A 311 -7.80 2.46 8.55
N HIS A 312 -8.78 2.95 9.31
CA HIS A 312 -10.12 3.24 8.82
C HIS A 312 -10.14 4.40 7.83
N LEU A 313 -11.15 4.31 6.96
CA LEU A 313 -11.43 5.26 5.89
C LEU A 313 -11.70 6.66 6.39
N MET A 314 -10.98 7.59 5.82
CA MET A 314 -11.63 8.87 5.53
C MET A 314 -12.70 8.62 4.44
N VAL A 315 -13.91 9.11 4.64
CA VAL A 315 -15.02 9.02 3.68
C VAL A 315 -14.52 9.39 2.28
N GLY A 316 -14.55 8.43 1.34
CA GLY A 316 -14.21 8.63 -0.06
C GLY A 316 -12.91 8.00 -0.58
N ALA A 317 -12.10 7.31 0.25
CA ALA A 317 -10.93 6.60 -0.25
C ALA A 317 -11.33 5.22 -0.81
N PRO A 318 -10.89 4.81 -2.03
CA PRO A 318 -11.14 3.47 -2.56
C PRO A 318 -10.44 2.42 -1.70
N THR A 319 -11.15 1.38 -1.32
CA THR A 319 -10.62 0.23 -0.57
C THR A 319 -10.38 -0.95 -1.49
N LEU A 320 -9.39 -1.79 -1.16
CA LEU A 320 -9.24 -3.13 -1.76
C LEU A 320 -10.49 -4.02 -1.58
N ASN A 321 -11.40 -3.62 -0.70
CA ASN A 321 -12.64 -4.34 -0.35
C ASN A 321 -13.92 -3.82 -1.00
N ALA A 322 -13.89 -2.73 -1.77
CA ALA A 322 -15.13 -2.14 -2.31
C ALA A 322 -15.92 -3.05 -3.27
N ALA A 323 -15.53 -4.31 -3.41
CA ALA A 323 -15.98 -5.15 -4.51
C ALA A 323 -16.44 -6.58 -4.18
N VAL A 324 -16.50 -6.98 -2.91
CA VAL A 324 -17.12 -8.27 -2.56
C VAL A 324 -18.63 -8.07 -2.40
N GLN A 325 -19.35 -8.15 -3.50
CA GLN A 325 -20.82 -8.35 -3.43
C GLN A 325 -21.09 -9.85 -3.49
N PRO A 326 -21.74 -10.46 -2.49
CA PRO A 326 -22.27 -11.80 -2.64
C PRO A 326 -23.25 -11.80 -3.82
N THR A 327 -22.99 -12.59 -4.82
CA THR A 327 -23.94 -12.85 -5.90
C THR A 327 -25.15 -13.52 -5.30
N ALA A 328 -26.23 -12.79 -5.13
CA ALA A 328 -27.52 -13.37 -4.81
C ALA A 328 -27.92 -14.30 -6.00
N VAL A 329 -27.73 -15.59 -5.82
CA VAL A 329 -28.27 -16.61 -6.71
C VAL A 329 -29.79 -16.45 -6.65
N GLY A 330 -30.37 -15.92 -7.71
CA GLY A 330 -31.81 -15.77 -7.84
C GLY A 330 -32.49 -17.13 -7.69
N LYS A 331 -33.18 -17.32 -6.58
CA LYS A 331 -34.17 -18.39 -6.46
C LYS A 331 -35.22 -18.16 -7.54
N GLN A 332 -35.13 -18.87 -8.64
CA GLN A 332 -36.23 -19.02 -9.57
C GLN A 332 -37.38 -19.71 -8.79
N GLY A 333 -38.29 -18.92 -8.32
CA GLY A 333 -39.54 -19.39 -7.71
C GLY A 333 -40.33 -20.17 -8.75
N ARG A 334 -40.44 -21.47 -8.59
CA ARG A 334 -41.45 -22.29 -9.25
C ARG A 334 -42.82 -21.72 -8.89
N ARG A 335 -43.41 -20.98 -9.82
CA ARG A 335 -44.84 -20.64 -9.78
C ARG A 335 -45.62 -21.93 -10.00
N HIS A 336 -46.14 -22.53 -8.96
CA HIS A 336 -47.25 -23.49 -9.04
C HIS A 336 -48.47 -22.74 -9.55
N ARG A 337 -48.87 -23.04 -10.79
CA ARG A 337 -50.17 -22.71 -11.32
C ARG A 337 -51.20 -23.58 -10.63
N ASN A 338 -51.94 -23.05 -9.65
CA ASN A 338 -53.16 -23.61 -9.14
C ASN A 338 -54.31 -23.18 -10.08
N THR A 339 -54.75 -24.05 -10.98
CA THR A 339 -55.99 -23.94 -11.69
C THR A 339 -57.12 -24.50 -10.80
N ARG A 340 -57.98 -23.64 -10.28
CA ARG A 340 -59.26 -24.05 -9.70
C ARG A 340 -60.28 -24.20 -10.81
N PRO A 341 -61.08 -25.28 -10.83
CA PRO A 341 -62.21 -25.42 -11.75
C PRO A 341 -63.43 -24.64 -11.22
N SER A 342 -64.04 -23.86 -12.11
CA SER A 342 -65.29 -23.22 -11.90
C SER A 342 -66.43 -24.25 -11.93
N GLY A 343 -67.07 -24.49 -10.79
CA GLY A 343 -68.38 -25.17 -10.75
C GLY A 343 -69.49 -24.14 -10.97
N ARG A 344 -70.28 -24.40 -11.98
CA ARG A 344 -71.61 -23.84 -12.15
C ARG A 344 -72.57 -24.71 -11.35
N SER A 345 -73.49 -24.11 -10.67
CA SER A 345 -74.83 -24.65 -10.37
C SER A 345 -75.82 -23.49 -10.44
N ASP A 346 -76.82 -23.78 -11.16
CA ASP A 346 -78.16 -23.23 -11.28
C ASP A 346 -78.60 -22.05 -10.41
#